data_6ad90aaff3a70ac2da8a9133306c7379
#
_entry.id   6ad90aaff3a70ac2da8a9133306c7379
#
_cell.length_a   1.000
_cell.length_b   1.000
_cell.length_c   1.000
_cell.angle_alpha   90.00
_cell.angle_beta   90.00
_cell.angle_gamma   90.00
#
_symmetry.space_group_name_H-M   'P 1'
#
loop_
_entity.id
_entity.type
_entity.pdbx_description
1 polymer ?
#
loop_
_entity_poly.entity_id
_entity_poly.type
_entity_poly.pdbx_seq_one_letter_code
_entity_poly.pdbx_strand_id
1 'polypeptide(L)'
;MFEEKKIVNNKNDLFVESESELHYVKCSPDSDEYLKVWIKQPTWLQVEKAMNTVLNLDAKTQSMDLDLNAMYRYMVDNFIDKTEPSLSTVDLLRLKPYVGNQLKEILPNPFQGDDESGKEEILSEH
;
A
#
# COMPACT_ATOMS: atom_id res chain seq x y z
N MET A 1 -40.93 -2.05 5.32
CA MET A 1 -40.32 -1.56 6.55
C MET A 1 -39.07 -0.77 6.28
N PHE A 2 -38.91 0.34 6.97
CA PHE A 2 -37.76 1.21 6.80
C PHE A 2 -36.77 1.04 7.91
N GLU A 3 -35.52 0.94 7.51
CA GLU A 3 -34.44 0.98 8.45
C GLU A 3 -33.88 2.38 8.45
N GLU A 4 -33.85 2.98 9.61
CA GLU A 4 -33.19 4.28 9.73
C GLU A 4 -31.71 4.08 9.68
N LYS A 5 -31.07 4.79 8.79
CA LYS A 5 -29.62 4.74 8.69
C LYS A 5 -29.02 5.70 9.69
N LYS A 6 -28.02 5.20 10.38
CA LYS A 6 -27.32 6.03 11.35
C LYS A 6 -26.27 6.87 10.63
N ILE A 7 -26.32 8.16 10.88
CA ILE A 7 -25.39 9.10 10.23
C ILE A 7 -24.20 9.33 11.14
N VAL A 8 -23.01 9.32 10.56
CA VAL A 8 -21.78 9.57 11.32
C VAL A 8 -21.80 10.98 11.86
N ASN A 9 -21.44 11.12 13.14
CA ASN A 9 -21.45 12.43 13.81
C ASN A 9 -20.12 13.15 13.70
N ASN A 10 -19.04 12.40 13.69
CA ASN A 10 -17.71 12.98 13.65
C ASN A 10 -17.09 12.73 12.28
N LYS A 11 -16.87 13.80 11.52
CA LYS A 11 -16.31 13.65 10.19
C LYS A 11 -14.94 12.99 10.19
N ASN A 12 -14.21 13.07 11.29
CA ASN A 12 -12.90 12.44 11.38
C ASN A 12 -12.97 10.93 11.24
N ASP A 13 -14.13 10.34 11.53
CA ASP A 13 -14.32 8.89 11.35
C ASP A 13 -14.31 8.49 9.87
N LEU A 14 -14.40 9.46 8.97
CA LEU A 14 -14.41 9.20 7.53
C LEU A 14 -13.03 9.29 6.91
N PHE A 15 -12.04 9.74 7.66
CA PHE A 15 -10.71 9.99 7.13
C PHE A 15 -9.73 8.94 7.61
N VAL A 16 -8.68 8.71 6.81
CA VAL A 16 -7.60 7.83 7.25
C VAL A 16 -6.88 8.48 8.42
N GLU A 17 -6.26 7.66 9.23
CA GLU A 17 -5.49 8.16 10.35
C GLU A 17 -4.23 8.87 9.86
N SER A 18 -3.89 9.96 10.55
CA SER A 18 -2.71 10.73 10.18
C SER A 18 -1.42 10.09 10.68
N GLU A 19 -1.52 9.20 11.68
CA GLU A 19 -0.35 8.57 12.23
C GLU A 19 0.09 7.39 11.36
N SER A 20 1.41 7.28 11.18
CA SER A 20 1.96 6.15 10.45
C SER A 20 2.14 4.97 11.40
N GLU A 21 2.11 3.77 10.83
CA GLU A 21 2.24 2.53 11.57
C GLU A 21 3.66 1.99 11.42
N LEU A 22 4.27 1.62 12.53
CA LEU A 22 5.64 1.11 12.52
C LEU A 22 5.66 -0.38 12.20
N HIS A 23 6.51 -0.74 11.25
CA HIS A 23 6.77 -2.13 10.90
C HIS A 23 8.26 -2.40 10.95
N TYR A 24 8.60 -3.64 11.22
CA TYR A 24 9.99 -4.08 11.25
C TYR A 24 10.23 -5.02 10.08
N VAL A 25 11.28 -4.74 9.32
CA VAL A 25 11.67 -5.56 8.18
C VAL A 25 13.03 -6.16 8.48
N LYS A 26 13.11 -7.48 8.43
CA LYS A 26 14.35 -8.18 8.74
C LYS A 26 15.35 -8.01 7.62
N CYS A 27 16.61 -7.78 7.97
CA CYS A 27 17.63 -7.48 6.96
C CYS A 27 18.10 -8.71 6.20
N SER A 28 18.13 -9.85 6.86
CA SER A 28 18.47 -11.11 6.21
C SER A 28 17.97 -12.27 7.08
N PRO A 29 17.85 -13.48 6.52
CA PRO A 29 17.35 -14.62 7.29
C PRO A 29 18.21 -14.95 8.51
N ASP A 30 19.49 -14.67 8.43
CA ASP A 30 20.44 -15.01 9.49
C ASP A 30 20.75 -13.85 10.42
N SER A 31 20.14 -12.71 10.21
CA SER A 31 20.46 -11.50 10.95
C SER A 31 19.40 -11.22 12.01
N ASP A 32 19.84 -10.61 13.11
CA ASP A 32 18.93 -10.08 14.12
C ASP A 32 18.67 -8.60 13.93
N GLU A 33 19.18 -8.05 12.85
CA GLU A 33 19.00 -6.63 12.56
C GLU A 33 17.76 -6.38 11.73
N TYR A 34 17.10 -5.26 12.02
CA TYR A 34 15.85 -4.89 11.37
C TYR A 34 15.90 -3.46 10.88
N LEU A 35 15.16 -3.23 9.80
CA LEU A 35 14.88 -1.91 9.31
C LEU A 35 13.52 -1.50 9.88
N LYS A 36 13.43 -0.30 10.43
CA LYS A 36 12.14 0.24 10.86
C LYS A 36 11.53 1.01 9.71
N VAL A 37 10.26 0.72 9.43
CA VAL A 37 9.53 1.38 8.36
C VAL A 37 8.20 1.86 8.92
N TRP A 38 7.92 3.15 8.73
CA TRP A 38 6.63 3.73 9.13
C TRP A 38 5.77 3.88 7.90
N ILE A 39 4.62 3.23 7.89
CA ILE A 39 3.71 3.17 6.75
C ILE A 39 2.51 4.05 7.02
N LYS A 40 2.19 4.91 6.05
CA LYS A 40 1.00 5.76 6.11
C LYS A 40 -0.17 5.04 5.47
N GLN A 41 -1.36 5.24 6.03
CA GLN A 41 -2.57 4.76 5.40
C GLN A 41 -2.86 5.61 4.17
N PRO A 42 -3.13 5.00 3.02
CA PRO A 42 -3.43 5.78 1.83
C PRO A 42 -4.85 6.34 1.88
N THR A 43 -5.03 7.52 1.31
CA THR A 43 -6.37 8.04 1.09
C THR A 43 -6.98 7.35 -0.11
N TRP A 44 -8.29 7.49 -0.26
CA TRP A 44 -9.00 6.94 -1.41
C TRP A 44 -8.37 7.42 -2.72
N LEU A 45 -8.08 8.71 -2.81
CA LEU A 45 -7.49 9.26 -4.03
C LEU A 45 -6.09 8.71 -4.30
N GLN A 46 -5.32 8.48 -3.25
CA GLN A 46 -3.98 7.89 -3.43
C GLN A 46 -4.06 6.46 -3.91
N VAL A 47 -5.04 5.69 -3.45
CA VAL A 47 -5.26 4.34 -3.95
C VAL A 47 -5.58 4.38 -5.43
N GLU A 48 -6.46 5.31 -5.84
CA GLU A 48 -6.81 5.45 -7.24
C GLU A 48 -5.61 5.84 -8.09
N LYS A 49 -4.77 6.73 -7.58
CA LYS A 49 -3.56 7.13 -8.30
C LYS A 49 -2.58 5.97 -8.43
N ALA A 50 -2.45 5.17 -7.38
CA ALA A 50 -1.56 4.01 -7.43
C ALA A 50 -2.03 3.01 -8.48
N MET A 51 -3.33 2.77 -8.53
CA MET A 51 -3.89 1.87 -9.54
C MET A 51 -3.69 2.42 -10.95
N ASN A 52 -3.83 3.72 -11.11
CA ASN A 52 -3.65 4.33 -12.43
C ASN A 52 -2.21 4.25 -12.92
N THR A 53 -1.24 4.21 -12.02
CA THR A 53 0.15 4.09 -12.45
C THR A 53 0.48 2.73 -13.04
N VAL A 54 -0.32 1.73 -12.73
CA VAL A 54 -0.08 0.38 -13.25
C VAL A 54 -0.55 0.26 -14.70
N LEU A 55 -1.46 1.13 -15.13
CA LEU A 55 -1.99 1.08 -16.49
C LEU A 55 -1.21 2.04 -17.38
N ASN A 56 -0.65 1.50 -18.45
CA ASN A 56 0.11 2.29 -19.40
C ASN A 56 -0.50 2.08 -20.79
N LEU A 57 -1.24 3.10 -21.24
CA LEU A 57 -1.92 3.04 -22.53
C LEU A 57 -1.07 3.69 -23.60
N ASP A 58 -0.73 2.93 -24.64
CA ASP A 58 -0.02 3.44 -25.78
C ASP A 58 -1.02 3.84 -26.84
N ALA A 59 -1.17 5.14 -27.05
CA ALA A 59 -2.15 5.66 -27.98
C ALA A 59 -1.82 5.31 -29.44
N LYS A 60 -0.55 5.11 -29.74
CA LYS A 60 -0.14 4.81 -31.11
C LYS A 60 -0.48 3.38 -31.51
N THR A 61 -0.23 2.45 -30.62
CA THR A 61 -0.50 1.03 -30.88
C THR A 61 -1.85 0.60 -30.35
N GLN A 62 -2.47 1.46 -29.53
CA GLN A 62 -3.72 1.16 -28.83
C GLN A 62 -3.58 -0.06 -27.93
N SER A 63 -2.38 -0.33 -27.47
CA SER A 63 -2.13 -1.41 -26.54
C SER A 63 -2.10 -0.87 -25.13
N MET A 64 -2.38 -1.75 -24.18
CA MET A 64 -2.35 -1.41 -22.77
C MET A 64 -1.38 -2.34 -22.08
N ASP A 65 -0.37 -1.77 -21.45
CA ASP A 65 0.62 -2.54 -20.71
C ASP A 65 0.46 -2.28 -19.23
N LEU A 66 0.83 -3.26 -18.42
CA LEU A 66 0.83 -3.12 -16.98
C LEU A 66 2.23 -2.76 -16.51
N ASP A 67 2.33 -1.68 -15.77
CA ASP A 67 3.62 -1.23 -15.23
C ASP A 67 3.60 -1.32 -13.71
N LEU A 68 3.88 -2.51 -13.21
CA LEU A 68 3.92 -2.75 -11.77
C LEU A 68 5.05 -2.00 -11.09
N ASN A 69 6.13 -1.77 -11.80
CA ASN A 69 7.25 -1.03 -11.23
C ASN A 69 6.86 0.42 -10.95
N ALA A 70 6.09 1.03 -11.84
CA ALA A 70 5.60 2.38 -11.63
C ALA A 70 4.69 2.44 -10.40
N MET A 71 3.85 1.43 -10.23
CA MET A 71 2.97 1.36 -9.08
C MET A 71 3.76 1.24 -7.77
N TYR A 72 4.74 0.34 -7.72
CA TYR A 72 5.54 0.17 -6.52
C TYR A 72 6.34 1.42 -6.21
N ARG A 73 6.85 2.08 -7.23
CA ARG A 73 7.58 3.34 -7.03
C ARG A 73 6.66 4.39 -6.41
N TYR A 74 5.44 4.49 -6.91
CA TYR A 74 4.46 5.42 -6.36
C TYR A 74 4.15 5.10 -4.90
N MET A 75 3.96 3.81 -4.59
CA MET A 75 3.63 3.37 -3.24
C MET A 75 4.78 3.65 -2.27
N VAL A 76 5.99 3.36 -2.68
CA VAL A 76 7.18 3.61 -1.85
C VAL A 76 7.34 5.11 -1.59
N ASP A 77 7.11 5.92 -2.60
CA ASP A 77 7.28 7.35 -2.49
C ASP A 77 6.20 8.01 -1.63
N ASN A 78 4.98 7.48 -1.67
CA ASN A 78 3.84 8.13 -1.04
C ASN A 78 3.34 7.46 0.24
N PHE A 79 3.55 6.17 0.40
CA PHE A 79 2.98 5.44 1.54
C PHE A 79 3.98 5.15 2.65
N ILE A 80 5.26 5.35 2.40
CA ILE A 80 6.28 5.22 3.43
C ILE A 80 6.56 6.61 4.00
N ASP A 81 6.28 6.76 5.28
CA ASP A 81 6.49 8.03 5.96
C ASP A 81 7.98 8.28 6.19
N LYS A 82 8.63 7.30 6.78
CA LYS A 82 10.08 7.40 7.06
C LYS A 82 10.62 6.00 7.36
N THR A 83 11.92 5.91 7.39
CA THR A 83 12.61 4.67 7.75
C THR A 83 13.75 4.98 8.72
N GLU A 84 14.23 3.93 9.40
CA GLU A 84 15.39 4.06 10.27
C GLU A 84 16.23 2.80 10.10
N PRO A 85 17.43 2.88 9.52
CA PRO A 85 18.10 4.10 9.06
C PRO A 85 17.33 4.80 7.95
N SER A 86 17.58 6.09 7.80
CA SER A 86 16.88 6.91 6.82
C SER A 86 17.26 6.51 5.40
N LEU A 87 16.25 6.16 4.61
CA LEU A 87 16.44 5.75 3.22
C LEU A 87 15.63 6.64 2.30
N SER A 88 16.23 7.00 1.17
CA SER A 88 15.53 7.76 0.14
C SER A 88 14.69 6.78 -0.70
N THR A 89 13.82 7.35 -1.55
CA THR A 89 13.04 6.52 -2.48
C THR A 89 13.96 5.68 -3.36
N VAL A 90 15.07 6.28 -3.82
CA VAL A 90 16.02 5.56 -4.65
C VAL A 90 16.64 4.40 -3.88
N ASP A 91 16.98 4.61 -2.62
CA ASP A 91 17.52 3.56 -1.79
C ASP A 91 16.54 2.41 -1.65
N LEU A 92 15.27 2.73 -1.44
CA LEU A 92 14.24 1.72 -1.27
C LEU A 92 14.04 0.88 -2.52
N LEU A 93 14.26 1.47 -3.69
CA LEU A 93 14.14 0.75 -4.95
C LEU A 93 15.34 -0.16 -5.23
N ARG A 94 16.37 -0.07 -4.41
CA ARG A 94 17.60 -0.87 -4.56
C ARG A 94 17.73 -1.95 -3.49
N LEU A 95 16.69 -2.20 -2.72
CA LEU A 95 16.73 -3.22 -1.69
C LEU A 95 16.88 -4.60 -2.30
N LYS A 96 17.59 -5.47 -1.58
CA LYS A 96 17.70 -6.86 -2.03
C LYS A 96 16.32 -7.53 -1.93
N PRO A 97 16.09 -8.60 -2.70
CA PRO A 97 14.76 -9.24 -2.75
C PRO A 97 14.20 -9.66 -1.39
N TYR A 98 15.04 -10.16 -0.51
CA TYR A 98 14.57 -10.59 0.80
C TYR A 98 13.91 -9.43 1.57
N VAL A 99 14.54 -8.27 1.53
CA VAL A 99 14.04 -7.08 2.22
C VAL A 99 12.84 -6.50 1.46
N GLY A 100 12.97 -6.37 0.15
CA GLY A 100 11.92 -5.81 -0.68
C GLY A 100 10.61 -6.59 -0.63
N ASN A 101 10.69 -7.92 -0.56
CA ASN A 101 9.50 -8.75 -0.49
C ASN A 101 8.74 -8.54 0.81
N GLN A 102 9.44 -8.35 1.91
CA GLN A 102 8.80 -8.02 3.17
C GLN A 102 8.14 -6.65 3.12
N LEU A 103 8.82 -5.69 2.51
CA LEU A 103 8.27 -4.35 2.35
C LEU A 103 6.99 -4.41 1.53
N LYS A 104 6.99 -5.19 0.47
CA LYS A 104 5.82 -5.36 -0.39
C LYS A 104 4.62 -5.88 0.40
N GLU A 105 4.84 -6.75 1.34
CA GLU A 105 3.75 -7.32 2.14
C GLU A 105 3.12 -6.31 3.11
N ILE A 106 3.90 -5.36 3.60
CA ILE A 106 3.38 -4.37 4.54
C ILE A 106 2.83 -3.13 3.86
N LEU A 107 3.16 -2.90 2.60
CA LEU A 107 2.62 -1.75 1.87
C LEU A 107 1.14 -1.98 1.56
N PRO A 108 0.32 -0.93 1.64
CA PRO A 108 -1.08 -1.05 1.24
C PRO A 108 -1.18 -1.47 -0.22
N ASN A 109 -1.99 -2.49 -0.49
CA ASN A 109 -2.14 -3.01 -1.83
C ASN A 109 -3.40 -2.42 -2.48
N PRO A 110 -3.24 -1.57 -3.51
CA PRO A 110 -4.40 -0.92 -4.12
C PRO A 110 -5.36 -1.89 -4.79
N PHE A 111 -4.88 -3.05 -5.22
CA PHE A 111 -5.74 -4.02 -5.88
C PHE A 111 -6.61 -4.80 -4.91
N GLN A 112 -6.26 -4.83 -3.64
CA GLN A 112 -7.07 -5.50 -2.65
C GLN A 112 -8.19 -4.61 -2.15
N GLY A 113 -8.03 -3.30 -2.30
CA GLY A 113 -9.05 -2.35 -1.90
C GLY A 113 -9.54 -2.61 -0.50
N ASP A 114 -10.83 -2.87 -0.37
CA ASP A 114 -11.46 -3.23 0.89
C ASP A 114 -11.32 -4.74 1.07
N ASP A 115 -10.10 -5.18 1.21
CA ASP A 115 -9.80 -6.60 1.17
C ASP A 115 -10.33 -7.39 2.36
N GLU A 116 -10.58 -6.77 3.46
CA GLU A 116 -11.13 -7.48 4.61
C GLU A 116 -12.52 -8.01 4.29
N SER A 117 -13.36 -7.19 3.68
CA SER A 117 -14.66 -7.64 3.25
C SER A 117 -14.55 -8.76 2.24
N GLY A 118 -13.65 -8.59 1.28
CA GLY A 118 -13.44 -9.61 0.28
C GLY A 118 -12.96 -10.92 0.87
N LYS A 119 -12.05 -10.85 1.81
CA LYS A 119 -11.54 -12.03 2.47
C LYS A 119 -12.61 -12.74 3.27
N GLU A 120 -13.41 -11.99 3.99
CA GLU A 120 -14.47 -12.56 4.77
C GLU A 120 -15.47 -13.30 3.90
N GLU A 121 -15.82 -12.71 2.78
CA GLU A 121 -16.74 -13.36 1.86
C GLU A 121 -16.15 -14.65 1.32
N ILE A 122 -14.90 -14.64 0.95
CA ILE A 122 -14.24 -15.83 0.44
C ILE A 122 -14.20 -16.91 1.51
N LEU A 123 -13.86 -16.53 2.71
CA LEU A 123 -13.76 -17.49 3.81
C LEU A 123 -15.12 -18.04 4.20
N SER A 124 -16.15 -17.23 4.12
CA SER A 124 -17.48 -17.68 4.51
C SER A 124 -18.09 -18.65 3.50
N GLU A 125 -17.58 -18.70 2.29
CA GLU A 125 -18.05 -19.64 1.28
C GLU A 125 -17.44 -21.02 1.47
N HIS A 126 -16.50 -21.15 2.30
CA HIS A 126 -15.84 -22.41 2.57
C HIS A 126 -16.33 -22.99 3.88
#